data_d3da7baf0b3657594a7ba1c95a2dc03d
#
_entry.id   d3da7baf0b3657594a7ba1c95a2dc03d
#
_cell.length_a   1.000
_cell.length_b   1.000
_cell.length_c   1.000
_cell.angle_alpha   90.00
_cell.angle_beta   90.00
_cell.angle_gamma   90.00
#
_symmetry.space_group_name_H-M   'P 1'
#
loop_
_entity.id
_entity.type
_entity.pdbx_description
1 polymer ?
#
loop_
_entity_poly.entity_id
_entity_poly.type
_entity_poly.pdbx_seq_one_letter_code
_entity_poly.pdbx_strand_id
1 'polypeptide(L)'
;MSSKISPYDFTTVTHKMRSFFDERGFLEVHTQNRLSILAACEDPTTVTTYQYTGNLWPLPQTGQMWLEYELLNNPDVPGFYCLSTSYRQEPNPVEGRHEMIFPMFEFEMPGTFDDLLKMESDLCTHLGFKTDHGRGPLDNIDFPGGNYLSMCGKYTASDNILTDYHESLMYKEYGDVFFLTHFPYNTSPFWNMKKSPIKGSTGDEVALKCDVIMGGMETIGSAERAHDVEEMREQFHTISGGEYAQLLYNLFGKDRVLKELDEFLQFDFIPRFGGGIGVTRMISAMRLAGLM
;
A
#
# COMPACT_ATOMS: atom_id res chain seq x y z
N MET A 1 -10.50 22.53 3.34
CA MET A 1 -9.08 22.91 3.59
C MET A 1 -8.39 21.70 4.17
N SER A 2 -7.25 21.27 3.64
CA SER A 2 -6.49 20.18 4.26
C SER A 2 -6.16 20.54 5.69
N SER A 3 -6.26 19.57 6.61
CA SER A 3 -5.79 19.74 7.99
C SER A 3 -4.32 20.13 7.94
N LYS A 4 -3.94 21.26 8.53
CA LYS A 4 -2.54 21.66 8.59
C LYS A 4 -1.79 20.65 9.46
N ILE A 5 -0.92 19.87 8.86
CA ILE A 5 0.00 18.99 9.60
C ILE A 5 0.90 19.89 10.47
N SER A 6 1.00 19.57 11.76
CA SER A 6 1.99 20.22 12.64
C SER A 6 3.40 19.90 12.16
N PRO A 7 4.26 20.90 11.89
CA PRO A 7 5.65 20.61 11.47
C PRO A 7 6.44 19.79 12.51
N TYR A 8 6.12 19.94 13.79
CA TYR A 8 6.75 19.18 14.88
C TYR A 8 6.36 17.70 14.81
N ASP A 9 5.08 17.41 14.61
CA ASP A 9 4.58 16.03 14.52
C ASP A 9 5.08 15.36 13.27
N PHE A 10 5.01 16.06 12.14
CA PHE A 10 5.56 15.58 10.88
C PHE A 10 7.05 15.21 11.03
N THR A 11 7.85 16.10 11.62
CA THR A 11 9.27 15.84 11.85
C THR A 11 9.47 14.64 12.79
N THR A 12 8.74 14.57 13.89
CA THR A 12 8.85 13.48 14.86
C THR A 12 8.54 12.13 14.22
N VAL A 13 7.42 12.02 13.51
CA VAL A 13 6.97 10.76 12.90
C VAL A 13 7.90 10.33 11.76
N THR A 14 8.25 11.26 10.87
CA THR A 14 9.12 10.93 9.73
C THR A 14 10.53 10.57 10.17
N HIS A 15 11.08 11.21 11.22
CA HIS A 15 12.38 10.82 11.78
C HIS A 15 12.36 9.43 12.41
N LYS A 16 11.30 9.08 13.16
CA LYS A 16 11.16 7.73 13.71
C LYS A 16 11.07 6.68 12.61
N MET A 17 10.30 6.93 11.55
CA MET A 17 10.22 6.01 10.41
C MET A 17 11.58 5.88 9.71
N ARG A 18 12.25 7.00 9.39
CA ARG A 18 13.60 6.95 8.82
C ARG A 18 14.58 6.15 9.68
N SER A 19 14.63 6.41 10.99
CA SER A 19 15.49 5.65 11.92
C SER A 19 15.26 4.14 11.81
N PHE A 20 14.00 3.71 11.73
CA PHE A 20 13.65 2.29 11.58
C PHE A 20 14.23 1.65 10.31
N PHE A 21 14.11 2.33 9.18
CA PHE A 21 14.58 1.83 7.88
C PHE A 21 16.12 1.98 7.76
N ASP A 22 16.71 3.09 8.21
CA ASP A 22 18.14 3.33 8.19
C ASP A 22 18.91 2.29 9.02
N GLU A 23 18.39 1.93 10.21
CA GLU A 23 18.97 0.90 11.08
C GLU A 23 18.97 -0.50 10.44
N ARG A 24 18.14 -0.72 9.41
CA ARG A 24 18.06 -1.95 8.62
C ARG A 24 18.82 -1.89 7.30
N GLY A 25 19.55 -0.80 7.06
CA GLY A 25 20.39 -0.62 5.88
C GLY A 25 19.63 -0.24 4.62
N PHE A 26 18.40 0.23 4.75
CA PHE A 26 17.65 0.76 3.60
C PHE A 26 18.26 2.06 3.11
N LEU A 27 18.04 2.35 1.83
CA LEU A 27 18.46 3.61 1.23
C LEU A 27 17.25 4.51 0.93
N GLU A 28 17.32 5.79 1.34
CA GLU A 28 16.32 6.79 0.95
C GLU A 28 16.59 7.23 -0.48
N VAL A 29 15.57 7.18 -1.34
CA VAL A 29 15.68 7.59 -2.74
C VAL A 29 14.69 8.69 -3.07
N HIS A 30 15.04 9.49 -4.07
CA HIS A 30 14.16 10.50 -4.63
C HIS A 30 13.38 9.91 -5.82
N THR A 31 12.08 9.71 -5.64
CA THR A 31 11.22 9.17 -6.69
C THR A 31 10.95 10.20 -7.78
N GLN A 32 10.91 9.73 -9.03
CA GLN A 32 10.50 10.54 -10.18
C GLN A 32 9.03 10.25 -10.50
N ASN A 33 8.35 11.21 -11.11
CA ASN A 33 6.91 11.14 -11.32
C ASN A 33 6.55 11.14 -12.82
N ARG A 34 7.26 10.33 -13.61
CA ARG A 34 7.10 10.29 -15.07
C ARG A 34 6.97 8.86 -15.57
N LEU A 35 5.98 8.14 -15.02
CA LEU A 35 5.56 6.84 -15.51
C LEU A 35 4.06 6.89 -15.82
N SER A 36 3.65 6.25 -16.89
CA SER A 36 2.25 6.11 -17.28
C SER A 36 1.64 4.76 -16.90
N ILE A 37 2.46 3.81 -16.47
CA ILE A 37 2.00 2.63 -15.74
C ILE A 37 1.90 2.97 -14.25
N LEU A 38 0.87 2.47 -13.61
CA LEU A 38 0.59 2.77 -12.21
C LEU A 38 1.00 1.61 -11.31
N ALA A 39 1.42 1.96 -10.08
CA ALA A 39 1.81 0.98 -9.07
C ALA A 39 0.61 0.32 -8.39
N ALA A 40 0.93 -0.73 -7.62
CA ALA A 40 -0.02 -1.46 -6.79
C ALA A 40 -0.51 -0.62 -5.61
N CYS A 41 -1.30 0.32 -5.73
CA CYS A 41 -2.07 1.11 -4.76
C CYS A 41 -2.59 2.41 -5.39
N GLU A 42 -2.35 2.57 -6.69
CA GLU A 42 -2.89 3.71 -7.42
C GLU A 42 -4.25 3.36 -8.00
N ASP A 43 -5.22 4.22 -7.71
CA ASP A 43 -6.55 4.11 -8.31
C ASP A 43 -6.57 4.91 -9.63
N PRO A 44 -6.67 4.26 -10.78
CA PRO A 44 -6.68 4.93 -12.08
C PRO A 44 -7.89 5.87 -12.25
N THR A 45 -8.97 5.67 -11.48
CA THR A 45 -10.17 6.53 -11.54
C THR A 45 -9.97 7.87 -10.85
N THR A 46 -8.95 7.98 -9.97
CA THR A 46 -8.63 9.21 -9.22
C THR A 46 -7.36 9.91 -9.71
N VAL A 47 -6.84 9.50 -10.89
CA VAL A 47 -5.62 10.07 -11.46
C VAL A 47 -5.83 11.53 -11.87
N THR A 48 -4.97 12.40 -11.36
CA THR A 48 -4.82 13.78 -11.83
C THR A 48 -3.66 13.85 -12.83
N THR A 49 -3.81 14.64 -13.88
CA THR A 49 -2.79 14.75 -14.93
C THR A 49 -2.21 16.16 -15.01
N TYR A 50 -0.99 16.26 -15.54
CA TYR A 50 -0.33 17.53 -15.85
C TYR A 50 0.41 17.49 -17.18
N GLN A 51 0.56 18.65 -17.81
CA GLN A 51 1.32 18.80 -19.05
C GLN A 51 2.78 19.13 -18.73
N TYR A 52 3.70 18.34 -19.29
CA TYR A 52 5.13 18.61 -19.15
C TYR A 52 5.88 18.15 -20.39
N THR A 53 6.73 19.04 -20.93
CA THR A 53 7.56 18.77 -22.13
C THR A 53 6.78 18.20 -23.32
N GLY A 54 5.56 18.71 -23.55
CA GLY A 54 4.69 18.31 -24.65
C GLY A 54 3.93 17.00 -24.46
N ASN A 55 4.04 16.37 -23.29
CA ASN A 55 3.34 15.15 -22.94
C ASN A 55 2.42 15.33 -21.74
N LEU A 56 1.35 14.53 -21.71
CA LEU A 56 0.48 14.39 -20.53
C LEU A 56 1.07 13.32 -19.62
N TRP A 57 1.17 13.63 -18.32
CA TRP A 57 1.70 12.75 -17.27
C TRP A 57 0.74 12.66 -16.09
N PRO A 58 0.68 11.53 -15.37
CA PRO A 58 -0.03 11.48 -14.10
C PRO A 58 0.74 12.26 -13.03
N LEU A 59 0.01 12.99 -12.17
CA LEU A 59 0.54 13.34 -10.86
C LEU A 59 0.62 12.07 -10.02
N PRO A 60 1.69 11.87 -9.24
CA PRO A 60 1.87 10.63 -8.51
C PRO A 60 0.83 10.46 -7.42
N GLN A 61 0.31 9.26 -7.27
CA GLN A 61 -0.42 8.84 -6.09
C GLN A 61 0.52 8.14 -5.10
N THR A 62 1.63 7.59 -5.60
CA THR A 62 2.66 6.86 -4.86
C THR A 62 4.00 6.90 -5.58
N GLY A 63 5.08 6.68 -4.85
CA GLY A 63 6.42 6.47 -5.40
C GLY A 63 6.80 4.99 -5.58
N GLN A 64 5.89 4.05 -5.32
CA GLN A 64 6.23 2.63 -5.23
C GLN A 64 6.79 2.03 -6.53
N MET A 65 6.29 2.42 -7.73
CA MET A 65 6.89 1.94 -8.97
C MET A 65 8.39 2.28 -9.07
N TRP A 66 8.79 3.49 -8.63
CA TRP A 66 10.21 3.86 -8.61
C TRP A 66 11.00 3.09 -7.58
N LEU A 67 10.41 2.77 -6.42
CA LEU A 67 11.05 1.91 -5.43
C LEU A 67 11.25 0.49 -5.96
N GLU A 68 10.28 -0.05 -6.72
CA GLU A 68 10.44 -1.33 -7.42
C GLU A 68 11.57 -1.27 -8.48
N TYR A 69 11.65 -0.19 -9.28
CA TYR A 69 12.76 0.01 -10.22
C TYR A 69 14.12 0.06 -9.52
N GLU A 70 14.23 0.78 -8.40
CA GLU A 70 15.48 0.87 -7.65
C GLU A 70 15.86 -0.49 -7.07
N LEU A 71 14.92 -1.22 -6.49
CA LEU A 71 15.15 -2.54 -5.91
C LEU A 71 15.58 -3.56 -6.98
N LEU A 72 14.88 -3.61 -8.11
CA LEU A 72 15.18 -4.56 -9.19
C LEU A 72 16.52 -4.26 -9.89
N ASN A 73 16.96 -2.99 -9.91
CA ASN A 73 18.29 -2.62 -10.37
C ASN A 73 19.41 -2.89 -9.35
N ASN A 74 19.07 -2.98 -8.07
CA ASN A 74 20.03 -3.12 -6.96
C ASN A 74 19.58 -4.20 -5.97
N PRO A 75 19.45 -5.47 -6.39
CA PRO A 75 18.84 -6.54 -5.59
C PRO A 75 19.64 -6.93 -4.33
N ASP A 76 20.89 -6.48 -4.22
CA ASP A 76 21.74 -6.70 -3.05
C ASP A 76 21.49 -5.68 -1.91
N VAL A 77 20.71 -4.62 -2.16
CA VAL A 77 20.34 -3.64 -1.14
C VAL A 77 19.20 -4.19 -0.28
N PRO A 78 19.25 -4.05 1.05
CA PRO A 78 18.18 -4.54 1.94
C PRO A 78 16.81 -4.00 1.63
N GLY A 79 16.72 -2.79 1.04
CA GLY A 79 15.48 -2.18 0.62
C GLY A 79 15.64 -0.69 0.36
N PHE A 80 14.59 -0.10 -0.14
CA PHE A 80 14.50 1.32 -0.46
C PHE A 80 13.27 1.94 0.19
N TYR A 81 13.37 3.21 0.54
CA TYR A 81 12.22 3.99 0.98
C TYR A 81 12.24 5.42 0.42
N CYS A 82 11.10 6.06 0.44
CA CYS A 82 10.99 7.46 0.06
C CYS A 82 9.90 8.17 0.88
N LEU A 83 10.00 9.49 0.92
CA LEU A 83 8.92 10.37 1.34
C LEU A 83 8.37 11.07 0.10
N SER A 84 7.16 10.74 -0.30
CA SER A 84 6.50 11.25 -1.49
C SER A 84 5.29 12.12 -1.15
N THR A 85 4.66 12.70 -2.16
CA THR A 85 3.36 13.36 -2.02
C THR A 85 2.35 12.63 -2.89
N SER A 86 1.28 12.15 -2.29
CA SER A 86 0.15 11.57 -2.98
C SER A 86 -0.82 12.64 -3.46
N TYR A 87 -1.24 12.54 -4.73
CA TYR A 87 -2.26 13.38 -5.35
C TYR A 87 -3.43 12.50 -5.78
N ARG A 88 -4.56 12.62 -5.11
CA ARG A 88 -5.76 11.83 -5.41
C ARG A 88 -6.95 12.74 -5.68
N GLN A 89 -7.61 12.55 -6.81
CA GLN A 89 -8.82 13.28 -7.16
C GLN A 89 -10.05 12.43 -6.80
N GLU A 90 -10.26 12.26 -5.49
CA GLU A 90 -11.40 11.51 -4.99
C GLU A 90 -12.71 12.17 -5.43
N PRO A 91 -13.62 11.44 -6.11
CA PRO A 91 -14.87 12.02 -6.59
C PRO A 91 -15.85 12.38 -5.45
N ASN A 92 -15.80 11.65 -4.34
CA ASN A 92 -16.66 11.82 -3.17
C ASN A 92 -15.83 11.78 -1.88
N PRO A 93 -15.00 12.78 -1.59
CA PRO A 93 -14.14 12.77 -0.42
C PRO A 93 -14.95 12.83 0.87
N VAL A 94 -14.64 11.96 1.83
CA VAL A 94 -15.21 11.99 3.18
C VAL A 94 -14.36 12.90 4.05
N GLU A 95 -14.97 13.92 4.64
CA GLU A 95 -14.29 14.88 5.52
C GLU A 95 -13.66 14.16 6.72
N GLY A 96 -12.40 14.47 7.03
CA GLY A 96 -11.64 13.86 8.12
C GLY A 96 -11.03 12.49 7.79
N ARG A 97 -11.34 11.91 6.63
CA ARG A 97 -10.82 10.61 6.18
C ARG A 97 -10.03 10.69 4.87
N HIS A 98 -10.53 11.45 3.90
CA HIS A 98 -9.91 11.57 2.58
C HIS A 98 -9.27 12.94 2.40
N GLU A 99 -7.95 12.94 2.29
CA GLU A 99 -7.19 14.11 1.87
C GLU A 99 -6.85 13.98 0.38
N MET A 100 -6.94 15.07 -0.36
CA MET A 100 -6.65 15.08 -1.81
C MET A 100 -5.15 15.15 -2.10
N ILE A 101 -4.38 15.71 -1.16
CA ILE A 101 -2.93 15.88 -1.25
C ILE A 101 -2.36 15.62 0.14
N PHE A 102 -1.52 14.61 0.28
CA PHE A 102 -0.95 14.23 1.57
C PHE A 102 0.42 13.56 1.42
N PRO A 103 1.28 13.65 2.45
CA PRO A 103 2.56 12.97 2.43
C PRO A 103 2.39 11.46 2.64
N MET A 104 3.12 10.68 1.85
CA MET A 104 3.26 9.23 1.95
C MET A 104 4.70 8.89 2.31
N PHE A 105 4.90 7.99 3.26
CA PHE A 105 6.18 7.34 3.49
C PHE A 105 6.08 5.91 2.93
N GLU A 106 6.96 5.55 2.01
CA GLU A 106 6.81 4.33 1.23
C GLU A 106 8.10 3.51 1.26
N PHE A 107 7.96 2.19 1.14
CA PHE A 107 9.08 1.27 1.17
C PHE A 107 8.89 0.12 0.18
N GLU A 108 10.01 -0.47 -0.25
CA GLU A 108 10.05 -1.70 -1.06
C GLU A 108 11.30 -2.49 -0.68
N MET A 109 11.17 -3.83 -0.48
CA MET A 109 12.28 -4.70 -0.09
C MET A 109 12.12 -6.13 -0.59
N PRO A 110 13.22 -6.91 -0.66
CA PRO A 110 13.14 -8.34 -0.95
C PRO A 110 12.43 -9.10 0.18
N GLY A 111 11.70 -10.14 -0.16
CA GLY A 111 11.08 -11.04 0.83
C GLY A 111 9.69 -11.50 0.42
N THR A 112 9.04 -12.17 1.35
CA THR A 112 7.73 -12.81 1.23
C THR A 112 6.68 -12.03 2.03
N PHE A 113 5.43 -12.48 1.95
CA PHE A 113 4.33 -11.91 2.73
C PHE A 113 4.54 -12.05 4.26
N ASP A 114 5.15 -13.15 4.69
CA ASP A 114 5.48 -13.34 6.11
C ASP A 114 6.55 -12.34 6.57
N ASP A 115 7.53 -12.03 5.71
CA ASP A 115 8.54 -11.01 5.98
C ASP A 115 7.92 -9.61 6.03
N LEU A 116 6.94 -9.33 5.16
CA LEU A 116 6.16 -8.10 5.18
C LEU A 116 5.46 -7.90 6.53
N LEU A 117 4.67 -8.88 6.95
CA LEU A 117 3.91 -8.82 8.21
C LEU A 117 4.85 -8.61 9.41
N LYS A 118 5.98 -9.32 9.42
CA LYS A 118 7.01 -9.17 10.46
C LYS A 118 7.59 -7.76 10.47
N MET A 119 7.98 -7.24 9.33
CA MET A 119 8.58 -5.91 9.20
C MET A 119 7.62 -4.81 9.67
N GLU A 120 6.34 -4.87 9.29
CA GLU A 120 5.32 -3.92 9.73
C GLU A 120 5.02 -4.02 11.22
N SER A 121 5.01 -5.23 11.78
CA SER A 121 4.90 -5.45 13.23
C SER A 121 6.07 -4.84 13.98
N ASP A 122 7.30 -5.02 13.48
CA ASP A 122 8.51 -4.40 14.06
C ASP A 122 8.46 -2.88 13.96
N LEU A 123 7.97 -2.33 12.84
CA LEU A 123 7.78 -0.88 12.66
C LEU A 123 6.78 -0.33 13.69
N CYS A 124 5.63 -0.96 13.87
CA CYS A 124 4.64 -0.55 14.87
C CYS A 124 5.25 -0.54 16.28
N THR A 125 6.03 -1.56 16.62
CA THR A 125 6.73 -1.66 17.91
C THR A 125 7.79 -0.55 18.05
N HIS A 126 8.58 -0.29 17.00
CA HIS A 126 9.57 0.80 16.98
C HIS A 126 8.95 2.19 17.17
N LEU A 127 7.76 2.40 16.58
CA LEU A 127 7.00 3.66 16.75
C LEU A 127 6.43 3.82 18.17
N GLY A 128 6.39 2.75 18.96
CA GLY A 128 5.97 2.73 20.37
C GLY A 128 4.61 2.12 20.63
N PHE A 129 3.92 1.61 19.59
CA PHE A 129 2.66 0.89 19.77
C PHE A 129 2.87 -0.40 20.58
N LYS A 130 1.87 -0.75 21.36
CA LYS A 130 1.87 -1.95 22.19
C LYS A 130 0.57 -2.72 21.98
N THR A 131 0.62 -4.02 22.25
CA THR A 131 -0.57 -4.84 22.25
C THR A 131 -0.88 -5.29 23.68
N ASP A 132 -2.11 -5.06 24.12
CA ASP A 132 -2.64 -5.57 25.37
C ASP A 132 -3.51 -6.83 25.17
N HIS A 133 -3.79 -7.19 23.91
CA HIS A 133 -4.71 -8.26 23.52
C HIS A 133 -4.03 -9.62 23.22
N GLY A 134 -2.72 -9.70 23.42
CA GLY A 134 -1.94 -10.90 23.11
C GLY A 134 -1.72 -11.09 21.60
N ARG A 135 -0.97 -12.14 21.24
CA ARG A 135 -0.73 -12.49 19.85
C ARG A 135 -2.02 -12.92 19.18
N GLY A 136 -2.29 -12.34 17.99
CA GLY A 136 -3.36 -12.80 17.13
C GLY A 136 -3.07 -14.17 16.50
N PRO A 137 -3.97 -14.68 15.66
CA PRO A 137 -3.80 -15.98 14.99
C PRO A 137 -2.69 -16.00 13.93
N LEU A 138 -2.02 -14.88 13.69
CA LEU A 138 -0.90 -14.75 12.75
C LEU A 138 0.41 -14.96 13.53
N ASP A 139 1.13 -16.02 13.27
CA ASP A 139 2.28 -16.49 14.08
C ASP A 139 3.47 -15.53 14.10
N ASN A 140 3.58 -14.63 13.11
CA ASN A 140 4.76 -13.79 12.89
C ASN A 140 4.61 -12.33 13.33
N ILE A 141 3.48 -11.96 13.94
CA ILE A 141 3.23 -10.58 14.38
C ILE A 141 2.90 -10.53 15.88
N ASP A 142 3.27 -9.42 16.51
CA ASP A 142 3.00 -9.19 17.93
C ASP A 142 1.64 -8.50 18.17
N PHE A 143 0.90 -8.18 17.12
CA PHE A 143 -0.38 -7.48 17.15
C PHE A 143 -1.55 -8.39 16.73
N PRO A 144 -2.81 -8.07 17.12
CA PRO A 144 -3.97 -8.77 16.62
C PRO A 144 -4.10 -8.64 15.09
N GLY A 145 -4.64 -9.67 14.46
CA GLY A 145 -4.89 -9.67 13.03
C GLY A 145 -5.91 -10.71 12.61
N GLY A 146 -6.34 -10.64 11.38
CA GLY A 146 -7.27 -11.57 10.76
C GLY A 146 -7.35 -11.39 9.26
N ASN A 147 -7.80 -12.45 8.55
CA ASN A 147 -8.03 -12.31 7.13
C ASN A 147 -9.37 -11.60 6.82
N TYR A 148 -9.43 -10.95 5.68
CA TYR A 148 -10.56 -10.14 5.25
C TYR A 148 -11.89 -10.88 5.32
N LEU A 149 -11.99 -12.09 4.77
CA LEU A 149 -13.24 -12.87 4.74
C LEU A 149 -13.70 -13.30 6.14
N SER A 150 -12.76 -13.62 7.04
CA SER A 150 -13.11 -13.90 8.44
C SER A 150 -13.67 -12.67 9.13
N MET A 151 -13.13 -11.50 8.87
CA MET A 151 -13.65 -10.23 9.40
C MET A 151 -14.98 -9.86 8.77
N CYS A 152 -15.21 -10.13 7.49
CA CYS A 152 -16.54 -10.03 6.89
C CYS A 152 -17.53 -10.94 7.60
N GLY A 153 -17.22 -12.21 7.79
CA GLY A 153 -18.08 -13.15 8.52
C GLY A 153 -18.43 -12.71 9.94
N LYS A 154 -17.58 -11.90 10.55
CA LYS A 154 -17.80 -11.36 11.89
C LYS A 154 -18.66 -10.10 11.91
N TYR A 155 -18.45 -9.17 10.97
CA TYR A 155 -18.99 -7.82 11.03
C TYR A 155 -20.08 -7.54 10.00
N THR A 156 -20.15 -8.28 8.89
CA THR A 156 -21.12 -8.04 7.83
C THR A 156 -22.20 -9.12 7.82
N ALA A 157 -23.42 -8.77 7.40
CA ALA A 157 -24.54 -9.71 7.36
C ALA A 157 -24.54 -10.56 6.07
N SER A 158 -24.14 -10.02 4.90
CA SER A 158 -24.27 -10.73 3.63
C SER A 158 -23.45 -10.20 2.46
N ASP A 159 -22.94 -8.97 2.53
CA ASP A 159 -22.30 -8.31 1.40
C ASP A 159 -20.79 -8.58 1.27
N ASN A 160 -20.18 -9.15 2.32
CA ASN A 160 -18.75 -9.44 2.38
C ASN A 160 -17.86 -8.23 2.03
N ILE A 161 -18.33 -7.02 2.36
CA ILE A 161 -17.60 -5.78 2.15
C ILE A 161 -17.33 -5.11 3.49
N LEU A 162 -16.04 -4.95 3.81
CA LEU A 162 -15.62 -4.15 4.96
C LEU A 162 -15.61 -2.67 4.57
N THR A 163 -16.06 -1.84 5.48
CA THR A 163 -16.12 -0.37 5.33
C THR A 163 -15.37 0.30 6.48
N ASP A 164 -15.23 1.60 6.42
CA ASP A 164 -14.67 2.45 7.48
C ASP A 164 -15.35 2.24 8.84
N TYR A 165 -16.67 1.96 8.84
CA TYR A 165 -17.38 1.60 10.06
C TYR A 165 -16.80 0.32 10.69
N HIS A 166 -16.50 -0.69 9.87
CA HIS A 166 -15.94 -1.96 10.35
C HIS A 166 -14.49 -1.80 10.84
N GLU A 167 -13.68 -0.94 10.21
CA GLU A 167 -12.36 -0.57 10.71
C GLU A 167 -12.46 0.07 12.11
N SER A 168 -13.44 0.93 12.33
CA SER A 168 -13.70 1.52 13.64
C SER A 168 -14.11 0.50 14.70
N LEU A 169 -14.80 -0.59 14.31
CA LEU A 169 -15.10 -1.71 15.19
C LEU A 169 -13.86 -2.53 15.55
N MET A 170 -12.97 -2.77 14.58
CA MET A 170 -11.68 -3.42 14.81
C MET A 170 -10.85 -2.66 15.84
N TYR A 171 -10.78 -1.33 15.72
CA TYR A 171 -10.10 -0.50 16.72
C TYR A 171 -10.69 -0.65 18.13
N LYS A 172 -12.02 -0.62 18.25
CA LYS A 172 -12.69 -0.77 19.56
C LYS A 172 -12.49 -2.15 20.19
N GLU A 173 -12.37 -3.18 19.38
CA GLU A 173 -12.27 -4.56 19.85
C GLU A 173 -10.83 -5.02 20.07
N TYR A 174 -9.90 -4.62 19.21
CA TYR A 174 -8.54 -5.13 19.18
C TYR A 174 -7.47 -4.11 19.60
N GLY A 175 -7.84 -2.85 19.80
CA GLY A 175 -6.93 -1.78 20.22
C GLY A 175 -6.30 -1.02 19.08
N ASP A 176 -5.15 -0.39 19.36
CA ASP A 176 -4.56 0.65 18.50
C ASP A 176 -4.08 0.16 17.14
N VAL A 177 -3.76 -1.13 17.01
CA VAL A 177 -3.20 -1.74 15.79
C VAL A 177 -3.88 -3.07 15.50
N PHE A 178 -4.36 -3.25 14.27
CA PHE A 178 -4.93 -4.49 13.77
C PHE A 178 -4.46 -4.78 12.34
N PHE A 179 -3.98 -6.00 12.06
CA PHE A 179 -3.52 -6.44 10.76
C PHE A 179 -4.66 -7.13 10.00
N LEU A 180 -5.21 -6.47 8.99
CA LEU A 180 -6.21 -7.01 8.08
C LEU A 180 -5.52 -7.56 6.84
N THR A 181 -5.60 -8.88 6.62
CA THR A 181 -4.79 -9.56 5.60
C THR A 181 -5.63 -10.38 4.62
N HIS A 182 -5.00 -10.84 3.54
CA HIS A 182 -5.59 -11.80 2.60
C HIS A 182 -6.92 -11.32 2.01
N PHE A 183 -6.86 -10.27 1.22
CA PHE A 183 -8.03 -9.67 0.59
C PHE A 183 -8.52 -10.51 -0.61
N PRO A 184 -9.83 -10.64 -0.83
CA PRO A 184 -10.33 -11.15 -2.09
C PRO A 184 -9.73 -10.36 -3.26
N TYR A 185 -9.21 -11.06 -4.27
CA TYR A 185 -8.44 -10.43 -5.35
C TYR A 185 -9.24 -9.38 -6.12
N ASN A 186 -10.56 -9.52 -6.15
CA ASN A 186 -11.47 -8.61 -6.83
C ASN A 186 -11.84 -7.33 -6.04
N THR A 187 -11.46 -7.22 -4.75
CA THR A 187 -11.80 -6.03 -3.94
C THR A 187 -10.88 -4.84 -4.15
N SER A 188 -9.63 -5.08 -4.51
CA SER A 188 -8.64 -4.03 -4.80
C SER A 188 -7.63 -4.60 -5.78
N PRO A 189 -8.02 -4.80 -7.04
CA PRO A 189 -7.19 -5.50 -8.00
C PRO A 189 -6.04 -4.61 -8.51
N PHE A 190 -4.81 -5.07 -8.30
CA PHE A 190 -3.62 -4.49 -8.92
C PHE A 190 -2.87 -5.55 -9.72
N TRP A 191 -2.42 -5.18 -10.89
CA TRP A 191 -1.85 -6.09 -11.87
C TRP A 191 -0.53 -6.76 -11.43
N ASN A 192 0.24 -6.14 -10.52
CA ASN A 192 1.50 -6.69 -9.99
C ASN A 192 1.40 -7.17 -8.54
N MET A 193 0.21 -7.39 -8.02
CA MET A 193 0.01 -7.95 -6.69
C MET A 193 0.01 -9.49 -6.76
N LYS A 194 0.73 -10.13 -5.84
CA LYS A 194 0.81 -11.59 -5.80
C LYS A 194 -0.48 -12.22 -5.30
N LYS A 195 -0.92 -13.25 -5.99
CA LYS A 195 -2.01 -14.11 -5.55
C LYS A 195 -1.52 -15.12 -4.53
N SER A 196 -2.33 -15.38 -3.52
CA SER A 196 -2.10 -16.47 -2.57
C SER A 196 -2.24 -17.82 -3.27
N PRO A 197 -1.37 -18.81 -2.96
CA PRO A 197 -1.58 -20.18 -3.41
C PRO A 197 -2.82 -20.83 -2.78
N ILE A 198 -3.31 -20.27 -1.69
CA ILE A 198 -4.50 -20.76 -0.97
C ILE A 198 -5.68 -19.88 -1.37
N LYS A 199 -6.70 -20.50 -1.92
CA LYS A 199 -7.96 -19.83 -2.23
C LYS A 199 -8.74 -19.52 -0.95
N GLY A 200 -9.55 -18.44 -0.99
CA GLY A 200 -10.48 -18.12 0.08
C GLY A 200 -11.49 -19.24 0.33
N SER A 201 -12.18 -19.18 1.46
CA SER A 201 -13.21 -20.17 1.84
C SER A 201 -14.36 -20.31 0.83
N THR A 202 -14.57 -19.32 0.00
CA THR A 202 -15.54 -19.28 -1.12
C THR A 202 -14.96 -19.84 -2.43
N GLY A 203 -13.68 -20.22 -2.46
CA GLY A 203 -12.97 -20.68 -3.66
C GLY A 203 -12.40 -19.55 -4.52
N ASP A 204 -12.58 -18.28 -4.10
CA ASP A 204 -12.10 -17.11 -4.80
C ASP A 204 -10.58 -16.93 -4.66
N GLU A 205 -9.98 -16.27 -5.64
CA GLU A 205 -8.59 -15.85 -5.56
C GLU A 205 -8.39 -14.79 -4.46
N VAL A 206 -7.29 -14.90 -3.74
CA VAL A 206 -6.92 -14.04 -2.62
C VAL A 206 -5.59 -13.38 -2.92
N ALA A 207 -5.50 -12.08 -2.68
CA ALA A 207 -4.25 -11.33 -2.77
C ALA A 207 -3.47 -11.41 -1.44
N LEU A 208 -2.14 -11.49 -1.54
CA LEU A 208 -1.22 -11.34 -0.42
C LEU A 208 -1.05 -9.85 -0.11
N LYS A 209 -2.13 -9.26 0.38
CA LYS A 209 -2.27 -7.85 0.76
C LYS A 209 -2.48 -7.74 2.27
N CYS A 210 -1.92 -6.69 2.87
CA CYS A 210 -2.14 -6.31 4.25
C CYS A 210 -2.51 -4.82 4.33
N ASP A 211 -3.57 -4.51 5.08
CA ASP A 211 -3.88 -3.17 5.55
C ASP A 211 -3.71 -3.14 7.07
N VAL A 212 -2.80 -2.31 7.58
CA VAL A 212 -2.66 -2.10 9.02
C VAL A 212 -3.62 -1.00 9.43
N ILE A 213 -4.67 -1.40 10.15
CA ILE A 213 -5.69 -0.51 10.70
C ILE A 213 -5.17 0.04 12.02
N MET A 214 -4.98 1.37 12.08
CA MET A 214 -4.44 2.05 13.25
C MET A 214 -5.38 3.17 13.67
N GLY A 215 -5.79 3.17 14.93
CA GLY A 215 -6.77 4.16 15.42
C GLY A 215 -8.10 4.13 14.66
N GLY A 216 -8.46 3.00 14.05
CA GLY A 216 -9.71 2.82 13.30
C GLY A 216 -9.66 3.26 11.84
N MET A 217 -8.47 3.45 11.27
CA MET A 217 -8.27 3.76 9.85
C MET A 217 -7.12 2.93 9.27
N GLU A 218 -7.28 2.47 8.02
CA GLU A 218 -6.15 1.97 7.24
C GLU A 218 -5.05 3.04 7.21
N THR A 219 -3.90 2.73 7.79
CA THR A 219 -2.77 3.65 7.90
C THR A 219 -1.58 3.19 7.08
N ILE A 220 -1.38 1.88 6.95
CA ILE A 220 -0.41 1.28 6.06
C ILE A 220 -1.17 0.36 5.12
N GLY A 221 -0.93 0.49 3.82
CA GLY A 221 -1.41 -0.43 2.80
C GLY A 221 -0.22 -1.07 2.10
N SER A 222 -0.17 -2.40 2.04
CA SER A 222 1.00 -3.13 1.56
C SER A 222 0.65 -4.45 0.89
N ALA A 223 1.56 -4.99 0.09
CA ALA A 223 1.38 -6.29 -0.56
C ALA A 223 2.70 -6.94 -0.96
N GLU A 224 2.72 -8.27 -1.02
CA GLU A 224 3.73 -8.99 -1.78
C GLU A 224 3.47 -8.82 -3.28
N ARG A 225 4.55 -8.61 -4.05
CA ARG A 225 4.48 -8.38 -5.49
C ARG A 225 4.53 -9.69 -6.27
N ALA A 226 3.80 -9.74 -7.37
CA ALA A 226 3.96 -10.80 -8.36
C ALA A 226 5.36 -10.73 -8.97
N HIS A 227 5.89 -11.89 -9.37
CA HIS A 227 7.21 -12.00 -10.00
C HIS A 227 7.17 -12.89 -11.26
N ASP A 228 6.03 -13.45 -11.62
CA ASP A 228 5.83 -14.11 -12.91
C ASP A 228 5.47 -13.08 -13.98
N VAL A 229 6.34 -12.96 -14.98
CA VAL A 229 6.22 -11.94 -16.05
C VAL A 229 4.96 -12.13 -16.89
N GLU A 230 4.62 -13.39 -17.21
CA GLU A 230 3.45 -13.68 -18.04
C GLU A 230 2.16 -13.43 -17.26
N GLU A 231 2.12 -13.79 -15.97
CA GLU A 231 0.99 -13.48 -15.10
C GLU A 231 0.81 -11.96 -14.97
N MET A 232 1.88 -11.21 -14.71
CA MET A 232 1.81 -9.75 -14.59
C MET A 232 1.32 -9.10 -15.89
N ARG A 233 1.81 -9.57 -17.03
CA ARG A 233 1.37 -9.07 -18.34
C ARG A 233 -0.11 -9.35 -18.59
N GLU A 234 -0.56 -10.57 -18.31
CA GLU A 234 -1.97 -10.94 -18.44
C GLU A 234 -2.84 -10.10 -17.50
N GLN A 235 -2.45 -9.98 -16.23
CA GLN A 235 -3.17 -9.18 -15.25
C GLN A 235 -3.29 -7.71 -15.67
N PHE A 236 -2.22 -7.09 -16.17
CA PHE A 236 -2.27 -5.72 -16.66
C PHE A 236 -3.37 -5.51 -17.70
N HIS A 237 -3.57 -6.47 -18.60
CA HIS A 237 -4.54 -6.37 -19.68
C HIS A 237 -5.96 -6.79 -19.29
N THR A 238 -6.11 -7.63 -18.27
CA THR A 238 -7.42 -8.28 -17.97
C THR A 238 -8.06 -7.78 -16.68
N ILE A 239 -7.29 -7.17 -15.78
CA ILE A 239 -7.78 -6.66 -14.52
C ILE A 239 -8.92 -5.66 -14.72
N SER A 240 -9.93 -5.69 -13.86
CA SER A 240 -11.16 -4.90 -13.99
C SER A 240 -11.85 -5.08 -15.36
N GLY A 241 -11.81 -6.29 -15.92
CA GLY A 241 -12.37 -6.56 -17.24
C GLY A 241 -11.66 -5.86 -18.40
N GLY A 242 -10.41 -5.42 -18.20
CA GLY A 242 -9.61 -4.67 -19.17
C GLY A 242 -9.78 -3.14 -19.08
N GLU A 243 -10.66 -2.66 -18.22
CA GLU A 243 -10.93 -1.22 -18.09
C GLU A 243 -9.71 -0.45 -17.59
N TYR A 244 -8.90 -1.07 -16.72
CA TYR A 244 -7.66 -0.48 -16.22
C TYR A 244 -6.68 -0.10 -17.34
N ALA A 245 -6.30 -1.06 -18.16
CA ALA A 245 -5.38 -0.80 -19.28
C ALA A 245 -5.97 0.20 -20.28
N GLN A 246 -7.28 0.06 -20.58
CA GLN A 246 -7.95 0.96 -21.51
C GLN A 246 -7.96 2.41 -21.03
N LEU A 247 -8.15 2.64 -19.72
CA LEU A 247 -8.10 3.97 -19.14
C LEU A 247 -6.70 4.60 -19.31
N LEU A 248 -5.65 3.84 -19.01
CA LEU A 248 -4.27 4.31 -19.19
C LEU A 248 -3.95 4.60 -20.67
N TYR A 249 -4.42 3.75 -21.60
CA TYR A 249 -4.26 3.99 -23.04
C TYR A 249 -4.93 5.29 -23.50
N ASN A 250 -6.13 5.55 -22.97
CA ASN A 250 -6.88 6.76 -23.31
C ASN A 250 -6.22 8.02 -22.74
N LEU A 251 -5.62 7.95 -21.56
CA LEU A 251 -4.97 9.09 -20.90
C LEU A 251 -3.58 9.37 -21.49
N PHE A 252 -2.76 8.33 -21.67
CA PHE A 252 -1.32 8.50 -21.90
C PHE A 252 -0.86 7.99 -23.26
N GLY A 253 -1.71 7.35 -24.04
CA GLY A 253 -1.39 6.75 -25.33
C GLY A 253 -0.91 5.30 -25.19
N LYS A 254 -1.50 4.43 -26.00
CA LYS A 254 -1.27 2.97 -25.93
C LYS A 254 0.21 2.60 -26.12
N ASP A 255 0.87 3.18 -27.11
CA ASP A 255 2.26 2.83 -27.44
C ASP A 255 3.21 3.17 -26.29
N ARG A 256 2.98 4.30 -25.60
CA ARG A 256 3.79 4.70 -24.45
C ARG A 256 3.56 3.77 -23.26
N VAL A 257 2.31 3.50 -22.92
CA VAL A 257 1.97 2.62 -21.81
C VAL A 257 2.53 1.20 -22.02
N LEU A 258 2.38 0.66 -23.23
CA LEU A 258 2.93 -0.66 -23.55
C LEU A 258 4.45 -0.69 -23.52
N LYS A 259 5.10 0.37 -24.02
CA LYS A 259 6.57 0.48 -23.95
C LYS A 259 7.06 0.49 -22.50
N GLU A 260 6.44 1.28 -21.61
CA GLU A 260 6.82 1.34 -20.20
C GLU A 260 6.55 0.01 -19.49
N LEU A 261 5.43 -0.66 -19.79
CA LEU A 261 5.14 -1.99 -19.28
C LEU A 261 6.20 -3.01 -19.74
N ASP A 262 6.53 -3.02 -21.04
CA ASP A 262 7.55 -3.93 -21.59
C ASP A 262 8.94 -3.65 -21.00
N GLU A 263 9.31 -2.39 -20.77
CA GLU A 263 10.56 -2.02 -20.10
C GLU A 263 10.59 -2.53 -18.65
N PHE A 264 9.48 -2.40 -17.92
CA PHE A 264 9.38 -2.93 -16.57
C PHE A 264 9.44 -4.47 -16.55
N LEU A 265 8.74 -5.14 -17.44
CA LEU A 265 8.70 -6.61 -17.49
C LEU A 265 10.01 -7.26 -17.99
N GLN A 266 11.05 -6.48 -18.32
CA GLN A 266 12.38 -6.99 -18.65
C GLN A 266 13.28 -7.22 -17.43
N PHE A 267 12.88 -6.79 -16.24
CA PHE A 267 13.67 -7.04 -15.03
C PHE A 267 13.68 -8.52 -14.65
N ASP A 268 14.78 -8.93 -14.01
CA ASP A 268 14.87 -10.21 -13.30
C ASP A 268 14.14 -10.07 -11.95
N PHE A 269 12.90 -10.53 -11.90
CA PHE A 269 12.07 -10.37 -10.71
C PHE A 269 12.46 -11.31 -9.58
N ILE A 270 12.65 -10.72 -8.40
CA ILE A 270 12.85 -11.43 -7.14
C ILE A 270 11.55 -11.38 -6.31
N PRO A 271 11.31 -12.31 -5.37
CA PRO A 271 10.30 -12.15 -4.34
C PRO A 271 10.53 -10.83 -3.60
N ARG A 272 9.52 -9.99 -3.57
CA ARG A 272 9.58 -8.66 -2.98
C ARG A 272 8.22 -8.21 -2.49
N PHE A 273 8.23 -7.26 -1.59
CA PHE A 273 7.03 -6.61 -1.09
C PHE A 273 7.28 -5.14 -0.81
N GLY A 274 6.21 -4.39 -0.75
CA GLY A 274 6.27 -3.00 -0.38
C GLY A 274 4.94 -2.44 0.07
N GLY A 275 4.97 -1.22 0.55
CA GLY A 275 3.79 -0.56 1.09
C GLY A 275 3.94 0.95 1.21
N GLY A 276 2.80 1.58 1.47
CA GLY A 276 2.69 3.01 1.70
C GLY A 276 2.06 3.31 3.06
N ILE A 277 2.67 4.23 3.78
CA ILE A 277 2.24 4.71 5.09
C ILE A 277 1.71 6.13 4.93
N GLY A 278 0.42 6.33 5.18
CA GLY A 278 -0.18 7.66 5.22
C GLY A 278 0.34 8.45 6.42
N VAL A 279 1.22 9.44 6.20
CA VAL A 279 1.88 10.16 7.31
C VAL A 279 0.88 10.91 8.18
N THR A 280 -0.16 11.49 7.61
CA THR A 280 -1.24 12.16 8.37
C THR A 280 -2.03 11.19 9.24
N ARG A 281 -2.33 10.00 8.71
CA ARG A 281 -3.02 8.93 9.45
C ARG A 281 -2.12 8.36 10.56
N MET A 282 -0.82 8.16 10.29
CA MET A 282 0.15 7.72 11.31
C MET A 282 0.26 8.73 12.46
N ILE A 283 0.35 10.04 12.17
CA ILE A 283 0.33 11.09 13.19
C ILE A 283 -0.93 10.99 14.06
N SER A 284 -2.09 10.82 13.41
CA SER A 284 -3.37 10.69 14.11
C SER A 284 -3.40 9.45 15.01
N ALA A 285 -2.96 8.30 14.51
CA ALA A 285 -2.90 7.04 15.26
C ALA A 285 -1.96 7.16 16.47
N MET A 286 -0.75 7.75 16.29
CA MET A 286 0.19 7.94 17.38
C MET A 286 -0.34 8.89 18.47
N ARG A 287 -1.09 9.93 18.09
CA ARG A 287 -1.74 10.84 19.04
C ARG A 287 -2.84 10.12 19.83
N LEU A 288 -3.67 9.32 19.15
CA LEU A 288 -4.73 8.53 19.82
C LEU A 288 -4.15 7.54 20.81
N ALA A 289 -3.02 6.93 20.49
CA ALA A 289 -2.29 5.99 21.37
C ALA A 289 -1.46 6.69 22.46
N GLY A 290 -1.44 8.03 22.52
CA GLY A 290 -0.64 8.78 23.52
C GLY A 290 0.87 8.69 23.33
N LEU A 291 1.35 8.46 22.10
CA LEU A 291 2.75 8.30 21.73
C LEU A 291 3.42 9.61 21.28
N MET A 292 2.63 10.70 21.27
CA MET A 292 3.06 12.05 20.87
C MET A 292 2.47 13.09 21.82
#